data_2454d4d9af3c9ef5f3800806c78a9d5f
#
_entry.id   2454d4d9af3c9ef5f3800806c78a9d5f
#
_cell.length_a   1.000
_cell.length_b   1.000
_cell.length_c   1.000
_cell.angle_alpha   90.00
_cell.angle_beta   90.00
_cell.angle_gamma   90.00
#
_symmetry.space_group_name_H-M   'P 1'
#
loop_
_entity.id
_entity.type
_entity.pdbx_description
1 polymer ?
#
loop_
_entity_poly.entity_id
_entity_poly.type
_entity_poly.pdbx_seq_one_letter_code
_entity_poly.pdbx_strand_id
1 'polypeptide(L)'
;MLSRDDVFNELGIGPVWRLRETPASPPSSAYTWDELADAVAHCTACKLSATRTQGVLGVGDRDADWLIIGEAPGADEDAQGEPFVGQAGKLLDAMLASIGLKRGENVYITNVLKSRPPGNRNPEPDEVAACRPYLLAQIELIRPKLILALGRFAAQSLLDTDEAIARLRGRVHQFQNVPLVVTYHPAYLLRNLPDKARAWEDLCLARRTMQALVTA
;
A
#
# COMPACT_ATOMS: atom_id res chain seq x y z
N MET A 1 -13.08 7.41 -46.05
CA MET A 1 -13.86 6.68 -45.02
C MET A 1 -14.07 7.68 -43.88
N LEU A 2 -15.32 8.08 -43.61
CA LEU A 2 -15.63 9.01 -42.50
C LEU A 2 -15.30 8.36 -41.19
N SER A 3 -14.69 9.09 -40.24
CA SER A 3 -14.47 8.60 -38.91
C SER A 3 -15.81 8.45 -38.15
N ARG A 4 -15.85 7.65 -37.10
CA ARG A 4 -17.04 7.50 -36.24
C ARG A 4 -17.51 8.84 -35.68
N ASP A 5 -16.58 9.73 -35.37
CA ASP A 5 -16.87 11.07 -34.85
C ASP A 5 -17.50 11.99 -35.91
N ASP A 6 -17.05 11.90 -37.17
CA ASP A 6 -17.64 12.64 -38.27
C ASP A 6 -19.11 12.23 -38.50
N VAL A 7 -19.38 10.92 -38.39
CA VAL A 7 -20.76 10.39 -38.53
C VAL A 7 -21.64 10.87 -37.37
N PHE A 8 -21.17 10.90 -36.15
CA PHE A 8 -21.94 11.39 -35.00
C PHE A 8 -22.21 12.89 -35.08
N ASN A 9 -21.24 13.69 -35.56
CA ASN A 9 -21.43 15.12 -35.78
C ASN A 9 -22.48 15.39 -36.87
N GLU A 10 -22.47 14.67 -37.99
CA GLU A 10 -23.47 14.81 -39.06
C GLU A 10 -24.88 14.40 -38.59
N LEU A 11 -24.99 13.41 -37.70
CA LEU A 11 -26.27 12.96 -37.13
C LEU A 11 -26.77 13.84 -35.98
N GLY A 12 -26.03 14.89 -35.59
CA GLY A 12 -26.39 15.76 -34.46
C GLY A 12 -26.34 15.05 -33.10
N ILE A 13 -25.61 13.94 -33.00
CA ILE A 13 -25.44 13.17 -31.76
C ILE A 13 -24.23 13.74 -31.01
N GLY A 14 -24.44 14.73 -30.18
CA GLY A 14 -23.39 15.34 -29.35
C GLY A 14 -23.88 15.73 -27.96
N PRO A 15 -22.96 15.94 -27.03
CA PRO A 15 -21.52 15.68 -27.08
C PRO A 15 -21.16 14.20 -26.92
N VAL A 16 -20.18 13.74 -27.69
CA VAL A 16 -19.64 12.38 -27.57
C VAL A 16 -18.68 12.34 -26.35
N TRP A 17 -19.12 11.69 -25.30
CA TRP A 17 -18.29 11.49 -24.13
C TRP A 17 -17.21 10.45 -24.44
N ARG A 18 -15.96 10.85 -24.31
CA ARG A 18 -14.82 9.93 -24.33
C ARG A 18 -14.34 9.71 -22.92
N LEU A 19 -14.06 8.46 -22.58
CA LEU A 19 -13.26 8.17 -21.38
C LEU A 19 -11.96 8.99 -21.49
N ARG A 20 -11.68 9.82 -20.49
CA ARG A 20 -10.39 10.49 -20.41
C ARG A 20 -9.35 9.37 -20.30
N GLU A 21 -8.48 9.25 -21.30
CA GLU A 21 -7.32 8.34 -21.20
C GLU A 21 -6.49 8.84 -20.02
N THR A 22 -6.58 8.13 -18.91
CA THR A 22 -5.58 8.25 -17.85
C THR A 22 -4.27 7.82 -18.51
N PRO A 23 -3.16 8.59 -18.40
CA PRO A 23 -1.89 8.14 -18.91
C PRO A 23 -1.65 6.74 -18.38
N ALA A 24 -1.44 5.78 -19.28
CA ALA A 24 -1.24 4.38 -18.91
C ALA A 24 -0.05 4.33 -17.95
N SER A 25 -0.32 3.94 -16.71
CA SER A 25 0.76 3.63 -15.78
C SER A 25 1.61 2.54 -16.43
N PRO A 26 2.94 2.68 -16.48
CA PRO A 26 3.79 1.65 -17.05
C PRO A 26 3.50 0.32 -16.37
N PRO A 27 3.59 -0.81 -17.09
CA PRO A 27 3.43 -2.12 -16.49
C PRO A 27 4.41 -2.28 -15.33
N SER A 28 3.97 -2.83 -14.20
CA SER A 28 4.74 -2.97 -12.96
C SER A 28 6.09 -3.69 -13.14
N SER A 29 6.17 -4.61 -14.07
CA SER A 29 7.38 -5.38 -14.44
C SER A 29 8.51 -4.57 -15.12
N ALA A 30 8.38 -3.25 -15.23
CA ALA A 30 9.30 -2.39 -15.99
C ALA A 30 10.32 -1.64 -15.12
N TYR A 31 10.24 -1.71 -13.77
CA TYR A 31 11.11 -0.92 -12.89
C TYR A 31 12.27 -1.75 -12.31
N THR A 32 13.46 -1.15 -12.30
CA THR A 32 14.49 -1.44 -11.31
C THR A 32 14.20 -0.67 -10.02
N TRP A 33 14.89 -0.99 -8.92
CA TRP A 33 14.71 -0.26 -7.65
C TRP A 33 15.03 1.23 -7.76
N ASP A 34 16.05 1.59 -8.53
CA ASP A 34 16.49 2.98 -8.68
C ASP A 34 15.50 3.78 -9.55
N GLU A 35 15.01 3.19 -10.64
CA GLU A 35 13.95 3.78 -11.46
C GLU A 35 12.64 3.95 -10.69
N LEU A 36 12.28 2.98 -9.84
CA LEU A 36 11.11 3.07 -9.00
C LEU A 36 11.24 4.17 -7.95
N ALA A 37 12.40 4.31 -7.33
CA ALA A 37 12.69 5.36 -6.37
C ALA A 37 12.59 6.75 -7.01
N ASP A 38 13.19 6.92 -8.19
CA ASP A 38 13.12 8.16 -8.95
C ASP A 38 11.70 8.49 -9.38
N ALA A 39 10.96 7.49 -9.90
CA ALA A 39 9.57 7.65 -10.32
C ALA A 39 8.65 8.08 -9.16
N VAL A 40 8.85 7.55 -7.95
CA VAL A 40 8.08 7.96 -6.76
C VAL A 40 8.48 9.35 -6.28
N ALA A 41 9.78 9.67 -6.29
CA ALA A 41 10.29 10.97 -5.88
C ALA A 41 9.69 12.10 -6.75
N HIS A 42 9.64 11.92 -8.07
CA HIS A 42 9.17 12.91 -9.04
C HIS A 42 7.70 12.71 -9.48
N CYS A 43 6.94 11.80 -8.84
CA CYS A 43 5.57 11.49 -9.23
C CYS A 43 4.65 12.71 -9.13
N THR A 44 3.91 12.97 -10.20
CA THR A 44 2.85 14.01 -10.29
C THR A 44 1.50 13.43 -10.72
N ALA A 45 1.30 12.11 -10.62
CA ALA A 45 0.13 11.41 -11.14
C ALA A 45 -1.20 11.72 -10.42
N CYS A 46 -1.14 12.31 -9.23
CA CYS A 46 -2.33 12.73 -8.48
C CYS A 46 -2.10 14.06 -7.76
N LYS A 47 -3.18 14.63 -7.24
CA LYS A 47 -3.19 15.93 -6.53
C LYS A 47 -2.30 15.99 -5.29
N LEU A 48 -1.93 14.85 -4.70
CA LEU A 48 -1.07 14.81 -3.52
C LEU A 48 0.34 15.31 -3.79
N SER A 49 0.81 15.28 -5.03
CA SER A 49 2.12 15.81 -5.43
C SER A 49 2.26 17.31 -5.15
N ALA A 50 1.16 18.05 -5.16
CA ALA A 50 1.18 19.50 -4.91
C ALA A 50 1.30 19.88 -3.42
N THR A 51 1.05 18.93 -2.51
CA THR A 51 0.96 19.21 -1.06
C THR A 51 1.93 18.41 -0.20
N ARG A 52 2.54 17.36 -0.75
CA ARG A 52 3.57 16.57 -0.06
C ARG A 52 4.90 17.31 -0.03
N THR A 53 5.73 17.03 0.95
CA THR A 53 7.14 17.47 0.98
C THR A 53 7.98 16.59 0.05
N GLN A 54 7.79 15.26 0.13
CA GLN A 54 8.50 14.29 -0.71
C GLN A 54 7.73 12.98 -0.88
N GLY A 55 8.15 12.15 -1.83
CA GLY A 55 7.63 10.79 -2.00
C GLY A 55 8.24 9.84 -0.97
N VAL A 56 7.42 8.99 -0.37
CA VAL A 56 7.84 7.96 0.60
C VAL A 56 7.71 6.59 -0.07
N LEU A 57 8.81 6.08 -0.61
CA LEU A 57 8.83 4.80 -1.33
C LEU A 57 8.58 3.63 -0.37
N GLY A 58 9.38 3.53 0.65
CA GLY A 58 9.46 2.42 1.58
C GLY A 58 10.88 2.24 2.10
N VAL A 59 11.05 1.35 3.08
CA VAL A 59 12.35 1.10 3.72
C VAL A 59 12.47 -0.37 4.15
N GLY A 60 13.65 -0.91 4.09
CA GLY A 60 13.95 -2.25 4.59
C GLY A 60 14.74 -3.12 3.64
N ASP A 61 14.70 -4.42 3.88
CA ASP A 61 15.38 -5.42 3.07
C ASP A 61 14.65 -5.59 1.74
N ARG A 62 15.35 -5.40 0.63
CA ARG A 62 14.79 -5.51 -0.72
C ARG A 62 14.52 -6.96 -1.15
N ASP A 63 15.08 -7.93 -0.44
CA ASP A 63 14.86 -9.36 -0.63
C ASP A 63 14.05 -9.99 0.53
N ALA A 64 13.24 -9.17 1.21
CA ALA A 64 12.49 -9.55 2.40
C ALA A 64 11.41 -10.62 2.12
N ASP A 65 11.30 -11.60 3.00
CA ASP A 65 10.15 -12.52 3.02
C ASP A 65 8.88 -11.84 3.56
N TRP A 66 9.03 -10.80 4.40
CA TRP A 66 7.93 -10.07 5.03
C TRP A 66 7.74 -8.70 4.40
N LEU A 67 6.57 -8.45 3.81
CA LEU A 67 6.18 -7.14 3.32
C LEU A 67 5.07 -6.55 4.20
N ILE A 68 5.37 -5.42 4.84
CA ILE A 68 4.45 -4.69 5.70
C ILE A 68 3.88 -3.51 4.93
N ILE A 69 2.55 -3.45 4.79
CA ILE A 69 1.89 -2.41 3.99
C ILE A 69 0.92 -1.63 4.87
N GLY A 70 1.21 -0.34 5.06
CA GLY A 70 0.33 0.63 5.71
C GLY A 70 -0.55 1.39 4.72
N GLU A 71 -1.20 2.43 5.22
CA GLU A 71 -2.16 3.25 4.46
C GLU A 71 -1.45 4.34 3.64
N ALA A 72 -0.85 5.30 4.31
CA ALA A 72 -0.24 6.50 3.73
C ALA A 72 0.82 7.09 4.67
N PRO A 73 1.76 7.90 4.15
CA PRO A 73 2.67 8.68 4.98
C PRO A 73 1.92 9.70 5.85
N GLY A 74 2.35 9.84 7.11
CA GLY A 74 1.97 10.93 8.00
C GLY A 74 2.90 12.14 7.86
N ALA A 75 2.82 13.08 8.81
CA ALA A 75 3.61 14.32 8.77
C ALA A 75 5.12 14.05 8.98
N ASP A 76 5.45 13.18 9.92
CA ASP A 76 6.85 12.84 10.22
C ASP A 76 7.47 12.05 9.06
N GLU A 77 6.69 11.16 8.43
CA GLU A 77 7.10 10.37 7.28
C GLU A 77 7.32 11.22 6.03
N ASP A 78 6.44 12.20 5.78
CA ASP A 78 6.54 13.16 4.68
C ASP A 78 7.78 14.06 4.82
N ALA A 79 8.14 14.43 6.06
CA ALA A 79 9.32 15.21 6.35
C ALA A 79 10.62 14.42 6.24
N GLN A 80 10.62 13.13 6.65
CA GLN A 80 11.82 12.30 6.72
C GLN A 80 12.05 11.42 5.48
N GLY A 81 10.99 11.15 4.69
CA GLY A 81 11.05 10.28 3.51
C GLY A 81 10.99 8.78 3.81
N GLU A 82 10.76 8.39 5.06
CA GLU A 82 10.67 6.99 5.48
C GLU A 82 9.30 6.67 6.10
N PRO A 83 8.73 5.47 5.85
CA PRO A 83 7.45 5.07 6.43
C PRO A 83 7.59 4.71 7.90
N PHE A 84 6.55 5.02 8.69
CA PHE A 84 6.45 4.63 10.10
C PHE A 84 7.61 5.11 10.97
N VAL A 85 7.94 6.39 10.94
CA VAL A 85 8.98 7.02 11.78
C VAL A 85 8.40 7.69 13.04
N GLY A 86 7.10 8.02 13.06
CA GLY A 86 6.42 8.63 14.20
C GLY A 86 6.05 7.62 15.30
N GLN A 87 5.14 8.00 16.20
CA GLN A 87 4.69 7.17 17.33
C GLN A 87 4.05 5.83 16.87
N ALA A 88 3.32 5.86 15.75
CA ALA A 88 2.77 4.65 15.13
C ALA A 88 3.88 3.70 14.69
N GLY A 89 4.99 4.23 14.18
CA GLY A 89 6.17 3.46 13.80
C GLY A 89 6.86 2.78 14.98
N LYS A 90 7.01 3.48 16.09
CA LYS A 90 7.56 2.88 17.33
C LYS A 90 6.72 1.71 17.83
N LEU A 91 5.38 1.82 17.73
CA LEU A 91 4.50 0.69 18.06
C LEU A 91 4.64 -0.43 17.03
N LEU A 92 4.75 -0.13 15.73
CA LEU A 92 5.01 -1.14 14.71
C LEU A 92 6.29 -1.91 14.98
N ASP A 93 7.38 -1.22 15.34
CA ASP A 93 8.65 -1.87 15.68
C ASP A 93 8.51 -2.82 16.88
N ALA A 94 7.75 -2.42 17.91
CA ALA A 94 7.44 -3.30 19.05
C ALA A 94 6.55 -4.50 18.65
N MET A 95 5.58 -4.30 17.74
CA MET A 95 4.75 -5.36 17.18
C MET A 95 5.59 -6.37 16.39
N LEU A 96 6.49 -5.91 15.54
CA LEU A 96 7.42 -6.78 14.79
C LEU A 96 8.36 -7.55 15.74
N ALA A 97 8.94 -6.86 16.70
CA ALA A 97 9.81 -7.49 17.71
C ALA A 97 9.10 -8.59 18.50
N SER A 98 7.81 -8.44 18.79
CA SER A 98 7.00 -9.43 19.52
C SER A 98 6.87 -10.77 18.80
N ILE A 99 7.06 -10.80 17.48
CA ILE A 99 7.06 -12.02 16.66
C ILE A 99 8.46 -12.39 16.14
N GLY A 100 9.50 -11.74 16.66
CA GLY A 100 10.90 -12.05 16.35
C GLY A 100 11.42 -11.37 15.07
N LEU A 101 10.74 -10.31 14.60
CA LEU A 101 11.15 -9.54 13.43
C LEU A 101 11.77 -8.20 13.85
N LYS A 102 12.61 -7.67 12.97
CA LYS A 102 13.22 -6.35 13.15
C LYS A 102 13.15 -5.57 11.83
N ARG A 103 12.85 -4.28 11.92
CA ARG A 103 12.89 -3.37 10.76
C ARG A 103 14.25 -3.48 10.03
N GLY A 104 14.20 -3.68 8.72
CA GLY A 104 15.38 -3.78 7.86
C GLY A 104 16.07 -5.16 7.84
N GLU A 105 15.62 -6.12 8.64
CA GLU A 105 16.14 -7.50 8.63
C GLU A 105 15.02 -8.45 8.20
N ASN A 106 15.08 -8.92 6.93
CA ASN A 106 14.03 -9.74 6.30
C ASN A 106 12.61 -9.11 6.34
N VAL A 107 12.54 -7.78 6.46
CA VAL A 107 11.30 -6.98 6.53
C VAL A 107 11.45 -5.77 5.63
N TYR A 108 10.47 -5.57 4.74
CA TYR A 108 10.29 -4.32 3.99
C TYR A 108 8.99 -3.65 4.40
N ILE A 109 9.01 -2.34 4.62
CA ILE A 109 7.87 -1.55 5.10
C ILE A 109 7.53 -0.49 4.06
N THR A 110 6.26 -0.43 3.66
CA THR A 110 5.76 0.57 2.73
C THR A 110 4.31 0.95 3.04
N ASN A 111 3.73 1.82 2.21
CA ASN A 111 2.33 2.20 2.26
C ASN A 111 1.65 2.02 0.90
N VAL A 112 0.33 1.97 0.88
CA VAL A 112 -0.48 2.02 -0.34
C VAL A 112 -0.20 3.33 -1.09
N LEU A 113 -0.32 4.47 -0.41
CA LEU A 113 0.06 5.77 -0.96
C LEU A 113 1.55 6.07 -0.73
N LYS A 114 2.17 6.70 -1.72
CA LYS A 114 3.56 7.18 -1.63
C LYS A 114 3.65 8.67 -1.28
N SER A 115 2.53 9.33 -1.12
CA SER A 115 2.41 10.75 -0.83
C SER A 115 1.45 10.98 0.32
N ARG A 116 1.76 11.94 1.19
CA ARG A 116 0.93 12.30 2.33
C ARG A 116 -0.36 13.00 1.89
N PRO A 117 -1.55 12.55 2.31
CA PRO A 117 -2.80 13.30 2.14
C PRO A 117 -2.84 14.54 3.08
N PRO A 118 -3.39 15.68 2.62
CA PRO A 118 -3.52 16.90 3.44
C PRO A 118 -4.23 16.61 4.77
N GLY A 119 -3.65 17.08 5.87
CA GLY A 119 -4.21 16.88 7.21
C GLY A 119 -4.26 15.40 7.66
N ASN A 120 -3.52 14.51 7.01
CA ASN A 120 -3.56 13.05 7.24
C ASN A 120 -4.99 12.48 7.10
N ARG A 121 -5.79 13.03 6.15
CA ARG A 121 -7.09 12.46 5.82
C ARG A 121 -6.95 11.09 5.19
N ASN A 122 -8.05 10.36 5.14
CA ASN A 122 -8.10 9.07 4.45
C ASN A 122 -7.74 9.22 2.95
N PRO A 123 -7.13 8.19 2.34
CA PRO A 123 -6.92 8.11 0.90
C PRO A 123 -8.22 8.22 0.11
N GLU A 124 -8.17 8.87 -1.05
CA GLU A 124 -9.27 8.88 -2.02
C GLU A 124 -9.02 7.83 -3.11
N PRO A 125 -10.08 7.29 -3.76
CA PRO A 125 -9.93 6.21 -4.74
C PRO A 125 -9.01 6.54 -5.93
N ASP A 126 -9.04 7.78 -6.41
CA ASP A 126 -8.16 8.26 -7.48
C ASP A 126 -6.69 8.30 -7.06
N GLU A 127 -6.42 8.64 -5.80
CA GLU A 127 -5.07 8.65 -5.23
C GLU A 127 -4.51 7.22 -5.08
N VAL A 128 -5.36 6.29 -4.61
CA VAL A 128 -5.02 4.87 -4.52
C VAL A 128 -4.73 4.30 -5.91
N ALA A 129 -5.58 4.59 -6.89
CA ALA A 129 -5.40 4.14 -8.26
C ALA A 129 -4.09 4.66 -8.87
N ALA A 130 -3.75 5.93 -8.63
CA ALA A 130 -2.50 6.54 -9.11
C ALA A 130 -1.24 5.96 -8.46
N CYS A 131 -1.32 5.55 -7.19
CA CYS A 131 -0.19 4.94 -6.46
C CYS A 131 -0.07 3.43 -6.64
N ARG A 132 -1.14 2.74 -7.06
CA ARG A 132 -1.19 1.28 -7.20
C ARG A 132 -0.04 0.70 -8.04
N PRO A 133 0.36 1.27 -9.20
CA PRO A 133 1.46 0.73 -10.00
C PRO A 133 2.79 0.66 -9.25
N TYR A 134 3.10 1.65 -8.42
CA TYR A 134 4.32 1.65 -7.60
C TYR A 134 4.31 0.56 -6.53
N LEU A 135 3.15 0.33 -5.90
CA LEU A 135 3.01 -0.74 -4.92
C LEU A 135 3.16 -2.12 -5.58
N LEU A 136 2.55 -2.32 -6.75
CA LEU A 136 2.68 -3.56 -7.51
C LEU A 136 4.12 -3.82 -7.93
N ALA A 137 4.82 -2.79 -8.42
CA ALA A 137 6.24 -2.90 -8.76
C ALA A 137 7.11 -3.29 -7.55
N GLN A 138 6.82 -2.74 -6.36
CA GLN A 138 7.51 -3.15 -5.14
C GLN A 138 7.27 -4.62 -4.80
N ILE A 139 6.04 -5.09 -4.90
CA ILE A 139 5.69 -6.49 -4.62
C ILE A 139 6.41 -7.45 -5.60
N GLU A 140 6.47 -7.08 -6.89
CA GLU A 140 7.19 -7.85 -7.91
C GLU A 140 8.71 -7.87 -7.68
N LEU A 141 9.29 -6.75 -7.28
CA LEU A 141 10.72 -6.66 -7.00
C LEU A 141 11.12 -7.41 -5.73
N ILE A 142 10.34 -7.27 -4.64
CA ILE A 142 10.61 -7.92 -3.34
C ILE A 142 10.30 -9.42 -3.41
N ARG A 143 9.21 -9.81 -4.08
CA ARG A 143 8.70 -11.19 -4.11
C ARG A 143 8.50 -11.78 -2.72
N PRO A 144 7.74 -11.09 -1.84
CA PRO A 144 7.59 -11.51 -0.45
C PRO A 144 6.86 -12.84 -0.35
N LYS A 145 7.13 -13.60 0.72
CA LYS A 145 6.39 -14.83 1.03
C LYS A 145 5.10 -14.53 1.79
N LEU A 146 5.03 -13.39 2.48
CA LEU A 146 3.85 -12.98 3.23
C LEU A 146 3.70 -11.45 3.27
N ILE A 147 2.46 -10.99 3.08
CA ILE A 147 2.07 -9.59 3.24
C ILE A 147 1.32 -9.43 4.57
N LEU A 148 1.73 -8.43 5.38
CA LEU A 148 0.99 -7.97 6.56
C LEU A 148 0.38 -6.60 6.26
N ALA A 149 -0.94 -6.55 6.07
CA ALA A 149 -1.68 -5.32 5.81
C ALA A 149 -2.10 -4.65 7.13
N LEU A 150 -1.68 -3.41 7.33
CA LEU A 150 -1.92 -2.62 8.53
C LEU A 150 -3.11 -1.69 8.36
N GLY A 151 -4.25 -2.04 8.95
CA GLY A 151 -5.44 -1.21 8.98
C GLY A 151 -6.38 -1.43 7.81
N ARG A 152 -7.54 -0.75 7.89
CA ARG A 152 -8.65 -0.92 6.97
C ARG A 152 -8.27 -0.56 5.52
N PHE A 153 -7.66 0.59 5.32
CA PHE A 153 -7.40 1.11 3.97
C PHE A 153 -6.37 0.26 3.21
N ALA A 154 -5.31 -0.19 3.90
CA ALA A 154 -4.36 -1.11 3.28
C ALA A 154 -5.04 -2.44 2.91
N ALA A 155 -5.82 -3.02 3.82
CA ALA A 155 -6.54 -4.26 3.57
C ALA A 155 -7.56 -4.15 2.43
N GLN A 156 -8.40 -3.11 2.44
CA GLN A 156 -9.42 -2.87 1.41
C GLN A 156 -8.79 -2.63 0.03
N SER A 157 -7.71 -1.85 -0.03
CA SER A 157 -7.00 -1.57 -1.28
C SER A 157 -6.34 -2.81 -1.89
N LEU A 158 -5.80 -3.70 -1.07
CA LEU A 158 -5.16 -4.93 -1.54
C LEU A 158 -6.18 -6.02 -1.90
N LEU A 159 -7.28 -6.13 -1.14
CA LEU A 159 -8.28 -7.18 -1.33
C LEU A 159 -9.44 -6.76 -2.25
N ASP A 160 -9.41 -5.52 -2.76
CA ASP A 160 -10.45 -4.94 -3.61
C ASP A 160 -11.86 -5.12 -3.02
N THR A 161 -12.03 -4.70 -1.76
CA THR A 161 -13.26 -4.87 -0.97
C THR A 161 -13.55 -3.66 -0.09
N ASP A 162 -14.79 -3.46 0.29
CA ASP A 162 -15.23 -2.46 1.27
C ASP A 162 -15.56 -3.05 2.65
N GLU A 163 -15.28 -4.35 2.84
CA GLU A 163 -15.55 -5.03 4.11
C GLU A 163 -14.86 -4.36 5.30
N ALA A 164 -15.55 -4.38 6.45
CA ALA A 164 -15.01 -3.87 7.69
C ALA A 164 -13.79 -4.71 8.15
N ILE A 165 -12.78 -4.05 8.72
CA ILE A 165 -11.56 -4.71 9.18
C ILE A 165 -11.82 -5.88 10.14
N ALA A 166 -12.88 -5.81 10.95
CA ALA A 166 -13.27 -6.87 11.87
C ALA A 166 -13.62 -8.19 11.16
N ARG A 167 -14.02 -8.13 9.89
CA ARG A 167 -14.31 -9.31 9.05
C ARG A 167 -13.09 -9.78 8.28
N LEU A 168 -12.15 -8.88 7.99
CA LEU A 168 -10.94 -9.18 7.22
C LEU A 168 -9.83 -9.78 8.09
N ARG A 169 -9.74 -9.39 9.38
CA ARG A 169 -8.73 -9.91 10.29
C ARG A 169 -9.02 -11.35 10.76
N GLY A 170 -8.03 -12.00 11.34
CA GLY A 170 -8.16 -13.34 11.94
C GLY A 170 -8.18 -14.50 10.94
N ARG A 171 -7.95 -14.25 9.68
CA ARG A 171 -7.84 -15.27 8.60
C ARG A 171 -6.74 -14.90 7.61
N VAL A 172 -6.27 -15.89 6.86
CA VAL A 172 -5.31 -15.69 5.76
C VAL A 172 -6.08 -15.42 4.48
N HIS A 173 -5.75 -14.33 3.82
CA HIS A 173 -6.20 -13.99 2.47
C HIS A 173 -5.08 -14.23 1.47
N GLN A 174 -5.32 -13.90 0.20
CA GLN A 174 -4.31 -13.92 -0.84
C GLN A 174 -4.33 -12.62 -1.65
N PHE A 175 -3.15 -12.15 -2.01
CA PHE A 175 -2.95 -11.07 -2.96
C PHE A 175 -1.93 -11.51 -4.00
N GLN A 176 -2.33 -11.64 -5.28
CA GLN A 176 -1.45 -12.12 -6.37
C GLN A 176 -0.67 -13.41 -6.00
N ASN A 177 -1.37 -14.39 -5.41
CA ASN A 177 -0.81 -15.65 -4.91
C ASN A 177 0.12 -15.54 -3.69
N VAL A 178 0.31 -14.34 -3.13
CA VAL A 178 1.04 -14.14 -1.87
C VAL A 178 0.05 -14.18 -0.70
N PRO A 179 0.26 -15.01 0.33
CA PRO A 179 -0.53 -14.99 1.55
C PRO A 179 -0.54 -13.60 2.19
N LEU A 180 -1.72 -13.15 2.62
CA LEU A 180 -1.94 -11.84 3.19
C LEU A 180 -2.69 -11.99 4.52
N VAL A 181 -2.15 -11.39 5.58
CA VAL A 181 -2.80 -11.27 6.89
C VAL A 181 -3.11 -9.81 7.18
N VAL A 182 -4.31 -9.56 7.69
CA VAL A 182 -4.78 -8.23 8.05
C VAL A 182 -4.72 -8.04 9.55
N THR A 183 -4.21 -6.89 10.01
CA THR A 183 -4.28 -6.48 11.41
C THR A 183 -4.63 -4.99 11.53
N TYR A 184 -4.87 -4.53 12.75
CA TYR A 184 -5.13 -3.11 13.01
C TYR A 184 -3.92 -2.23 12.73
N HIS A 185 -4.18 -0.99 12.28
CA HIS A 185 -3.12 0.00 12.09
C HIS A 185 -2.53 0.45 13.43
N PRO A 186 -1.21 0.57 13.58
CA PRO A 186 -0.58 0.99 14.85
C PRO A 186 -1.14 2.31 15.39
N ALA A 187 -1.40 3.31 14.54
CA ALA A 187 -2.00 4.57 14.97
C ALA A 187 -3.41 4.41 15.57
N TYR A 188 -4.19 3.43 15.12
CA TYR A 188 -5.47 3.07 15.74
C TYR A 188 -5.26 2.44 17.12
N LEU A 189 -4.30 1.53 17.26
CA LEU A 189 -3.99 0.82 18.52
C LEU A 189 -3.45 1.75 19.61
N LEU A 190 -2.83 2.88 19.25
CA LEU A 190 -2.43 3.90 20.21
C LEU A 190 -3.63 4.57 20.90
N ARG A 191 -4.78 4.63 20.22
CA ARG A 191 -6.02 5.22 20.74
C ARG A 191 -7.00 4.18 21.28
N ASN A 192 -6.84 2.91 20.90
CA ASN A 192 -7.75 1.79 21.22
C ASN A 192 -6.95 0.63 21.82
N LEU A 193 -6.50 0.81 23.05
CA LEU A 193 -5.58 -0.14 23.71
C LEU A 193 -6.13 -1.58 23.84
N PRO A 194 -7.44 -1.83 24.10
CA PRO A 194 -7.98 -3.19 24.18
C PRO A 194 -7.81 -4.00 22.88
N ASP A 195 -7.79 -3.35 21.73
CA ASP A 195 -7.62 -4.03 20.44
C ASP A 195 -6.19 -4.52 20.17
N LYS A 196 -5.23 -4.16 21.03
CA LYS A 196 -3.86 -4.73 20.98
C LYS A 196 -3.85 -6.25 21.15
N ALA A 197 -4.76 -6.80 21.97
CA ALA A 197 -4.90 -8.24 22.14
C ALA A 197 -5.29 -8.91 20.81
N ARG A 198 -6.23 -8.31 20.08
CA ARG A 198 -6.66 -8.79 18.76
C ARG A 198 -5.54 -8.66 17.72
N ALA A 199 -4.80 -7.54 17.74
CA ALA A 199 -3.64 -7.38 16.87
C ALA A 199 -2.56 -8.44 17.16
N TRP A 200 -2.36 -8.82 18.42
CA TRP A 200 -1.47 -9.91 18.80
C TRP A 200 -1.91 -11.27 18.20
N GLU A 201 -3.21 -11.58 18.23
CA GLU A 201 -3.75 -12.78 17.56
C GLU A 201 -3.41 -12.81 16.06
N ASP A 202 -3.56 -11.67 15.38
CA ASP A 202 -3.24 -11.54 13.95
C ASP A 202 -1.74 -11.72 13.68
N LEU A 203 -0.88 -11.14 14.52
CA LEU A 203 0.57 -11.31 14.42
C LEU A 203 0.99 -12.77 14.64
N CYS A 204 0.38 -13.46 15.61
CA CYS A 204 0.58 -14.90 15.82
C CYS A 204 0.12 -15.72 14.61
N LEU A 205 -1.01 -15.34 13.96
CA LEU A 205 -1.46 -15.96 12.73
C LEU A 205 -0.44 -15.76 11.62
N ALA A 206 0.03 -14.53 11.40
CA ALA A 206 1.02 -14.22 10.38
C ALA A 206 2.32 -15.03 10.58
N ARG A 207 2.81 -15.11 11.83
CA ARG A 207 4.00 -15.92 12.16
C ARG A 207 3.80 -17.41 11.86
N ARG A 208 2.66 -18.00 12.24
CA ARG A 208 2.35 -19.41 11.94
C ARG A 208 2.26 -19.65 10.43
N THR A 209 1.63 -18.73 9.71
CA THR A 209 1.53 -18.82 8.24
C THR A 209 2.90 -18.81 7.61
N MET A 210 3.79 -17.88 8.01
CA MET A 210 5.16 -17.84 7.49
C MET A 210 5.94 -19.13 7.81
N GLN A 211 5.83 -19.65 9.03
CA GLN A 211 6.49 -20.91 9.41
C GLN A 211 6.06 -22.08 8.52
N ALA A 212 4.78 -22.18 8.21
CA ALA A 212 4.27 -23.21 7.30
C ALA A 212 4.81 -23.06 5.87
N LEU A 213 5.01 -21.85 5.38
CA LEU A 213 5.56 -21.57 4.04
C LEU A 213 7.05 -21.89 3.92
N VAL A 214 7.81 -21.77 5.02
CA VAL A 214 9.27 -22.06 5.00
C VAL A 214 9.55 -23.55 5.16
N THR A 215 8.61 -24.31 5.75
CA THR A 215 8.76 -25.76 5.99
C THR A 215 8.15 -26.62 4.87
N ALA A 216 7.45 -26.05 3.91
CA ALA A 216 6.86 -26.72 2.73
C ALA A 216 7.81 -26.68 1.54
#